data_f9f03815b0f066c866fcaa8953b08b15
#
_entry.id   f9f03815b0f066c866fcaa8953b08b15
#
_cell.length_a   1.000
_cell.length_b   1.000
_cell.length_c   1.000
_cell.angle_alpha   90.00
_cell.angle_beta   90.00
_cell.angle_gamma   90.00
#
_symmetry.space_group_name_H-M   'P 1'
#
loop_
_entity.id
_entity.type
_entity.pdbx_description
1 polymer ?
#
loop_
_entity_poly.entity_id
_entity_poly.type
_entity_poly.pdbx_seq_one_letter_code
_entity_poly.pdbx_strand_id
1 'polypeptide(L)'
;MKRDLIYQFILLIIIACVASVIITATQTNLERLGVVSSIDFLWKRAGFEIGQTLIAYDANATIARAFIVALLNTLLLAFVSIICASILGLVIGISRLSSNWLVSRLATAYVEVFRNIPSLLQIFFWYFVVLRSL
;
A
#
# COMPACT_ATOMS: atom_id res chain seq x y z
N MET A 1 12.40 38.99 -5.90
CA MET A 1 13.20 38.33 -4.85
C MET A 1 12.72 38.57 -3.41
N LYS A 2 12.68 39.85 -2.89
CA LYS A 2 12.25 40.06 -1.48
C LYS A 2 10.75 39.79 -1.25
N ARG A 3 9.89 40.08 -2.18
CA ARG A 3 8.44 39.81 -2.07
C ARG A 3 8.11 38.32 -2.08
N ASP A 4 8.81 37.53 -2.89
CA ASP A 4 8.59 36.11 -3.02
C ASP A 4 9.01 35.39 -1.72
N LEU A 5 10.08 35.81 -1.11
CA LEU A 5 10.52 35.33 0.22
C LEU A 5 9.45 35.60 1.30
N ILE A 6 8.84 36.80 1.30
CA ILE A 6 7.79 37.14 2.27
C ILE A 6 6.58 36.19 2.10
N TYR A 7 6.13 35.95 0.85
CA TYR A 7 5.03 35.02 0.60
C TYR A 7 5.37 33.58 1.02
N GLN A 8 6.60 33.15 0.80
CA GLN A 8 7.06 31.84 1.26
C GLN A 8 7.06 31.71 2.79
N PHE A 9 7.52 32.73 3.50
CA PHE A 9 7.46 32.77 4.96
C PHE A 9 6.03 32.77 5.49
N ILE A 10 5.14 33.56 4.90
CA ILE A 10 3.73 33.59 5.27
C ILE A 10 3.09 32.20 5.04
N LEU A 11 3.36 31.57 3.89
CA LEU A 11 2.85 30.23 3.59
C LEU A 11 3.35 29.20 4.59
N LEU A 12 4.63 29.24 4.95
CA LEU A 12 5.20 28.34 5.96
C LEU A 12 4.55 28.52 7.34
N ILE A 13 4.32 29.78 7.75
CA ILE A 13 3.62 30.07 9.01
C ILE A 13 2.19 29.54 8.98
N ILE A 14 1.46 29.73 7.89
CA ILE A 14 0.11 29.22 7.75
C ILE A 14 0.09 27.69 7.83
N ILE A 15 1.00 27.02 7.13
CA ILE A 15 1.12 25.56 7.17
C ILE A 15 1.44 25.08 8.59
N ALA A 16 2.37 25.74 9.26
CA ALA A 16 2.74 25.41 10.65
C ALA A 16 1.55 25.61 11.62
N CYS A 17 0.79 26.70 11.47
CA CYS A 17 -0.41 26.95 12.27
C CYS A 17 -1.50 25.88 12.02
N VAL A 18 -1.77 25.56 10.78
CA VAL A 18 -2.76 24.52 10.41
C VAL A 18 -2.32 23.15 10.96
N ALA A 19 -1.05 22.80 10.80
CA ALA A 19 -0.50 21.57 11.34
C ALA A 19 -0.63 21.49 12.87
N SER A 20 -0.32 22.59 13.59
CA SER A 20 -0.44 22.64 15.05
C SER A 20 -1.89 22.50 15.51
N VAL A 21 -2.85 23.11 14.82
CA VAL A 21 -4.29 22.97 15.13
C VAL A 21 -4.75 21.54 14.90
N ILE A 22 -4.33 20.90 13.79
CA ILE A 22 -4.67 19.50 13.51
C ILE A 22 -4.09 18.57 14.59
N ILE A 23 -2.82 18.76 14.95
CA ILE A 23 -2.17 17.92 15.98
C ILE A 23 -2.86 18.06 17.32
N THR A 24 -3.14 19.29 17.78
CA THR A 24 -3.81 19.51 19.06
C THR A 24 -5.24 18.97 19.07
N ALA A 25 -6.01 19.20 18.00
CA ALA A 25 -7.36 18.65 17.88
C ALA A 25 -7.36 17.12 17.87
N THR A 26 -6.40 16.51 17.19
CA THR A 26 -6.25 15.05 17.15
C THR A 26 -5.91 14.50 18.54
N GLN A 27 -4.94 15.10 19.24
CA GLN A 27 -4.57 14.67 20.60
C GLN A 27 -5.76 14.77 21.56
N THR A 28 -6.46 15.88 21.57
CA THR A 28 -7.65 16.08 22.42
C THR A 28 -8.76 15.06 22.11
N ASN A 29 -8.99 14.75 20.85
CA ASN A 29 -9.98 13.76 20.45
C ASN A 29 -9.56 12.34 20.83
N LEU A 30 -8.29 11.98 20.68
CA LEU A 30 -7.76 10.67 21.08
C LEU A 30 -7.86 10.49 22.61
N GLU A 31 -7.54 11.52 23.40
CA GLU A 31 -7.70 11.50 24.85
C GLU A 31 -9.18 11.31 25.26
N ARG A 32 -10.10 12.02 24.62
CA ARG A 32 -11.55 11.86 24.87
C ARG A 32 -12.07 10.46 24.55
N LEU A 33 -11.48 9.81 23.54
CA LEU A 33 -11.82 8.44 23.14
C LEU A 33 -11.11 7.38 23.99
N GLY A 34 -10.29 7.78 24.97
CA GLY A 34 -9.50 6.87 25.79
C GLY A 34 -8.39 6.16 25.01
N VAL A 35 -8.07 6.66 23.82
CA VAL A 35 -6.97 6.13 23.00
C VAL A 35 -5.66 6.74 23.52
N VAL A 36 -4.81 5.90 24.08
CA VAL A 36 -3.51 6.31 24.57
C VAL A 36 -2.64 6.73 23.39
N SER A 37 -2.34 8.02 23.28
CA SER A 37 -1.50 8.61 22.22
C SER A 37 0.00 8.30 22.36
N SER A 38 0.37 7.40 23.24
CA SER A 38 1.78 7.05 23.47
C SER A 38 2.19 5.89 22.56
N ILE A 39 3.44 5.92 22.10
CA ILE A 39 4.06 4.85 21.31
C ILE A 39 4.19 3.54 22.13
N ASP A 40 3.88 3.60 23.43
CA ASP A 40 3.98 2.47 24.36
C ASP A 40 3.12 1.25 23.96
N PHE A 41 2.03 1.46 23.18
CA PHE A 41 1.24 0.33 22.68
C PHE A 41 2.07 -0.61 21.80
N LEU A 42 3.09 -0.11 21.12
CA LEU A 42 3.96 -0.93 20.26
C LEU A 42 4.70 -2.03 21.04
N TRP A 43 4.96 -1.80 22.32
CA TRP A 43 5.64 -2.75 23.21
C TRP A 43 4.68 -3.72 23.90
N LYS A 44 3.36 -3.50 23.75
CA LYS A 44 2.37 -4.42 24.26
C LYS A 44 2.33 -5.69 23.41
N ARG A 45 1.85 -6.78 24.02
CA ARG A 45 1.62 -8.05 23.34
C ARG A 45 0.60 -7.88 22.21
N ALA A 46 0.89 -8.46 21.05
CA ALA A 46 0.04 -8.38 19.87
C ALA A 46 -1.27 -9.17 20.06
N GLY A 47 -1.20 -10.38 20.62
CA GLY A 47 -2.38 -11.19 20.91
C GLY A 47 -3.04 -11.84 19.70
N PHE A 48 -2.42 -11.77 18.52
CA PHE A 48 -2.91 -12.40 17.28
C PHE A 48 -1.76 -13.08 16.54
N GLU A 49 -2.09 -14.03 15.68
CA GLU A 49 -1.13 -14.73 14.82
C GLU A 49 -1.15 -14.15 13.41
N ILE A 50 -0.01 -14.24 12.72
CA ILE A 50 0.13 -13.91 11.31
C ILE A 50 0.45 -15.21 10.58
N GLY A 51 -0.39 -15.58 9.60
CA GLY A 51 -0.29 -16.89 8.94
C GLY A 51 0.99 -17.10 8.14
N GLN A 52 1.62 -16.03 7.62
CA GLN A 52 2.90 -16.11 6.92
C GLN A 52 3.89 -15.13 7.54
N THR A 53 5.04 -15.64 7.96
CA THR A 53 6.08 -14.84 8.62
C THR A 53 7.45 -15.15 8.02
N LEU A 54 8.20 -14.09 7.65
CA LEU A 54 9.58 -14.21 7.20
C LEU A 54 10.59 -14.26 8.34
N ILE A 55 10.15 -13.82 9.52
CA ILE A 55 10.94 -13.86 10.77
C ILE A 55 10.09 -14.51 11.85
N ALA A 56 10.73 -15.10 12.86
CA ALA A 56 10.04 -15.74 13.97
C ALA A 56 9.05 -14.77 14.64
N TYR A 57 7.79 -15.15 14.68
CA TYR A 57 6.69 -14.38 15.25
C TYR A 57 5.67 -15.33 15.88
N ASP A 58 5.14 -14.94 17.02
CA ASP A 58 4.05 -15.62 17.72
C ASP A 58 3.09 -14.59 18.34
N ALA A 59 1.96 -15.04 18.85
CA ALA A 59 0.94 -14.18 19.47
C ALA A 59 1.43 -13.48 20.77
N ASN A 60 2.56 -13.94 21.35
CA ASN A 60 3.18 -13.30 22.52
C ASN A 60 4.15 -12.18 22.14
N ALA A 61 4.52 -12.09 20.87
CA ALA A 61 5.38 -11.03 20.37
C ALA A 61 4.72 -9.65 20.51
N THR A 62 5.54 -8.62 20.45
CA THR A 62 5.07 -7.24 20.54
C THR A 62 4.37 -6.77 19.26
N ILE A 63 3.50 -5.77 19.37
CA ILE A 63 2.88 -5.12 18.21
C ILE A 63 3.95 -4.55 17.27
N ALA A 64 5.04 -3.99 17.80
CA ALA A 64 6.17 -3.54 16.97
C ALA A 64 6.75 -4.66 16.11
N ARG A 65 6.88 -5.88 16.66
CA ARG A 65 7.35 -7.03 15.90
C ARG A 65 6.34 -7.46 14.84
N ALA A 66 5.04 -7.41 15.15
CA ALA A 66 3.98 -7.64 14.17
C ALA A 66 4.07 -6.66 12.99
N PHE A 67 4.34 -5.39 13.27
CA PHE A 67 4.56 -4.37 12.25
C PHE A 67 5.74 -4.68 11.33
N ILE A 68 6.87 -5.13 11.92
CA ILE A 68 8.05 -5.52 11.13
C ILE A 68 7.72 -6.72 10.24
N VAL A 69 7.03 -7.73 10.76
CA VAL A 69 6.58 -8.90 9.97
C VAL A 69 5.70 -8.46 8.81
N ALA A 70 4.71 -7.61 9.07
CA ALA A 70 3.81 -7.08 8.04
C ALA A 70 4.56 -6.28 6.97
N LEU A 71 5.53 -5.45 7.38
CA LEU A 71 6.37 -4.69 6.47
C LEU A 71 7.22 -5.61 5.57
N LEU A 72 7.86 -6.62 6.15
CA LEU A 72 8.67 -7.58 5.40
C LEU A 72 7.81 -8.38 4.41
N ASN A 73 6.63 -8.85 4.82
CA ASN A 73 5.69 -9.53 3.94
C ASN A 73 5.26 -8.62 2.76
N THR A 74 4.98 -7.35 3.05
CA THR A 74 4.62 -6.36 2.03
C THR A 74 5.77 -6.13 1.04
N LEU A 75 7.00 -5.99 1.54
CA LEU A 75 8.18 -5.81 0.70
C LEU A 75 8.46 -7.03 -0.18
N LEU A 76 8.35 -8.25 0.39
CA LEU A 76 8.49 -9.49 -0.37
C LEU A 76 7.44 -9.57 -1.48
N LEU A 77 6.16 -9.34 -1.13
CA LEU A 77 5.07 -9.36 -2.10
C LEU A 77 5.28 -8.32 -3.20
N ALA A 78 5.67 -7.10 -2.83
CA ALA A 78 5.95 -6.02 -3.78
C ALA A 78 7.09 -6.42 -4.72
N PHE A 79 8.19 -6.96 -4.20
CA PHE A 79 9.35 -7.37 -4.99
C PHE A 79 8.98 -8.46 -6.02
N VAL A 80 8.31 -9.52 -5.57
CA VAL A 80 7.86 -10.61 -6.45
C VAL A 80 6.87 -10.09 -7.49
N SER A 81 5.91 -9.27 -7.06
CA SER A 81 4.91 -8.68 -7.96
C SER A 81 5.51 -7.79 -9.03
N ILE A 82 6.51 -6.97 -8.69
CA ILE A 82 7.21 -6.09 -9.65
C ILE A 82 7.91 -6.94 -10.71
N ILE A 83 8.62 -8.00 -10.31
CA ILE A 83 9.32 -8.89 -11.26
C ILE A 83 8.31 -9.56 -12.19
N CYS A 84 7.27 -10.18 -11.64
CA CYS A 84 6.24 -10.86 -12.43
C CYS A 84 5.51 -9.90 -13.38
N ALA A 85 5.11 -8.73 -12.87
CA ALA A 85 4.44 -7.72 -13.67
C ALA A 85 5.35 -7.15 -14.78
N SER A 86 6.64 -6.98 -14.51
CA SER A 86 7.60 -6.50 -15.52
C SER A 86 7.80 -7.50 -16.64
N ILE A 87 7.96 -8.78 -16.31
CA ILE A 87 8.10 -9.85 -17.32
C ILE A 87 6.83 -9.95 -18.16
N LEU A 88 5.67 -9.99 -17.51
CA LEU A 88 4.39 -10.14 -18.19
C LEU A 88 4.07 -8.90 -19.05
N GLY A 89 4.33 -7.71 -18.52
CA GLY A 89 4.17 -6.45 -19.25
C GLY A 89 5.07 -6.34 -20.47
N LEU A 90 6.35 -6.80 -20.36
CA LEU A 90 7.28 -6.83 -21.47
C LEU A 90 6.80 -7.79 -22.57
N VAL A 91 6.44 -9.02 -22.20
CA VAL A 91 5.96 -10.03 -23.16
C VAL A 91 4.71 -9.53 -23.90
N ILE A 92 3.72 -9.01 -23.16
CA ILE A 92 2.49 -8.50 -23.76
C ILE A 92 2.76 -7.24 -24.60
N GLY A 93 3.62 -6.34 -24.10
CA GLY A 93 4.01 -5.12 -24.80
C GLY A 93 4.66 -5.43 -26.16
N ILE A 94 5.63 -6.35 -26.21
CA ILE A 94 6.26 -6.81 -27.45
C ILE A 94 5.22 -7.51 -28.35
N SER A 95 4.38 -8.34 -27.80
CA SER A 95 3.32 -9.05 -28.55
C SER A 95 2.37 -8.09 -29.27
N ARG A 96 2.06 -6.93 -28.67
CA ARG A 96 1.24 -5.90 -29.33
C ARG A 96 1.91 -5.28 -30.56
N LEU A 97 3.23 -5.25 -30.60
CA LEU A 97 4.02 -4.72 -31.71
C LEU A 97 4.34 -5.78 -32.76
N SER A 98 3.90 -7.02 -32.58
CA SER A 98 4.13 -8.12 -33.50
C SER A 98 3.52 -7.85 -34.88
N SER A 99 4.26 -8.20 -35.95
CA SER A 99 3.75 -8.21 -37.33
C SER A 99 2.68 -9.29 -37.55
N ASN A 100 2.60 -10.30 -36.68
CA ASN A 100 1.57 -11.31 -36.72
C ASN A 100 0.24 -10.71 -36.19
N TRP A 101 -0.74 -10.59 -37.07
CA TRP A 101 -2.05 -10.01 -36.78
C TRP A 101 -2.74 -10.67 -35.58
N LEU A 102 -2.71 -12.00 -35.49
CA LEU A 102 -3.39 -12.73 -34.41
C LEU A 102 -2.74 -12.44 -33.06
N VAL A 103 -1.41 -12.48 -32.97
CA VAL A 103 -0.65 -12.21 -31.74
C VAL A 103 -0.92 -10.77 -31.26
N SER A 104 -0.83 -9.81 -32.17
CA SER A 104 -1.09 -8.41 -31.85
C SER A 104 -2.51 -8.17 -31.38
N ARG A 105 -3.50 -8.83 -32.02
CA ARG A 105 -4.90 -8.70 -31.68
C ARG A 105 -5.22 -9.28 -30.29
N LEU A 106 -4.70 -10.47 -29.99
CA LEU A 106 -4.87 -11.11 -28.69
C LEU A 106 -4.22 -10.29 -27.56
N ALA A 107 -3.01 -9.82 -27.76
CA ALA A 107 -2.32 -8.98 -26.80
C ALA A 107 -3.05 -7.64 -26.55
N THR A 108 -3.61 -7.05 -27.61
CA THR A 108 -4.41 -5.82 -27.48
C THR A 108 -5.69 -6.08 -26.71
N ALA A 109 -6.43 -7.13 -27.04
CA ALA A 109 -7.65 -7.50 -26.33
C ALA A 109 -7.39 -7.77 -24.83
N TYR A 110 -6.31 -8.47 -24.51
CA TYR A 110 -5.89 -8.67 -23.12
C TYR A 110 -5.71 -7.33 -22.39
N VAL A 111 -4.94 -6.40 -22.96
CA VAL A 111 -4.69 -5.10 -22.35
C VAL A 111 -5.98 -4.29 -22.18
N GLU A 112 -6.87 -4.30 -23.19
CA GLU A 112 -8.14 -3.58 -23.14
C GLU A 112 -9.06 -4.12 -22.04
N VAL A 113 -9.17 -5.44 -21.91
CA VAL A 113 -9.98 -6.09 -20.86
C VAL A 113 -9.45 -5.68 -19.47
N PHE A 114 -8.16 -5.86 -19.22
CA PHE A 114 -7.60 -5.56 -17.90
C PHE A 114 -7.57 -4.06 -17.59
N ARG A 115 -7.42 -3.19 -18.57
CA ARG A 115 -7.47 -1.74 -18.39
C ARG A 115 -8.87 -1.21 -18.05
N ASN A 116 -9.91 -1.86 -18.61
CA ASN A 116 -11.30 -1.43 -18.43
C ASN A 116 -11.95 -2.02 -17.17
N ILE A 117 -11.35 -3.03 -16.54
CA ILE A 117 -11.84 -3.60 -15.29
C ILE A 117 -11.15 -2.90 -14.11
N PRO A 118 -11.90 -2.29 -13.18
CA PRO A 118 -11.33 -1.72 -11.97
C PRO A 118 -10.48 -2.74 -11.20
N SER A 119 -9.30 -2.32 -10.73
CA SER A 119 -8.35 -3.19 -10.01
C SER A 119 -8.98 -3.89 -8.80
N LEU A 120 -9.89 -3.22 -8.11
CA LEU A 120 -10.60 -3.79 -6.97
C LEU A 120 -11.45 -5.01 -7.37
N LEU A 121 -12.15 -4.95 -8.51
CA LEU A 121 -12.93 -6.09 -9.02
C LEU A 121 -12.02 -7.25 -9.43
N GLN A 122 -10.86 -6.96 -10.01
CA GLN A 122 -9.86 -7.99 -10.35
C GLN A 122 -9.38 -8.71 -9.08
N ILE A 123 -9.06 -7.97 -8.00
CA ILE A 123 -8.65 -8.55 -6.72
C ILE A 123 -9.76 -9.42 -6.14
N PHE A 124 -11.00 -8.95 -6.13
CA PHE A 124 -12.14 -9.73 -5.62
C PHE A 124 -12.38 -10.99 -6.44
N PHE A 125 -12.30 -10.91 -7.76
CA PHE A 125 -12.42 -12.09 -8.63
C PHE A 125 -11.36 -13.14 -8.29
N TRP A 126 -10.10 -12.77 -8.26
CA TRP A 126 -9.00 -13.69 -7.95
C TRP A 126 -9.11 -14.26 -6.55
N TYR A 127 -9.46 -13.44 -5.56
CA TYR A 127 -9.58 -13.89 -4.17
C TYR A 127 -10.79 -14.82 -3.96
N PHE A 128 -11.98 -14.39 -4.36
CA PHE A 128 -13.19 -15.13 -4.04
C PHE A 128 -13.48 -16.26 -5.01
N VAL A 129 -13.21 -16.08 -6.30
CA VAL A 129 -13.56 -17.07 -7.33
C VAL A 129 -12.43 -18.09 -7.53
N VAL A 130 -11.18 -17.66 -7.51
CA VAL A 130 -10.05 -18.56 -7.79
C VAL A 130 -9.45 -19.14 -6.51
N LEU A 131 -9.00 -18.31 -5.57
CA LEU A 131 -8.27 -18.80 -4.39
C LEU A 131 -9.17 -19.49 -3.36
N ARG A 132 -10.42 -19.06 -3.23
CA ARG A 132 -11.34 -19.66 -2.27
C ARG A 132 -12.07 -20.90 -2.81
N SER A 133 -12.08 -21.12 -4.13
CA SER A 133 -12.67 -22.31 -4.75
C SER A 133 -11.68 -23.48 -4.91
N LEU A 134 -10.38 -23.23 -4.70
CA LEU A 134 -9.33 -24.24 -4.65
C LEU A 134 -9.18 -24.79 -3.23
#